data_69aa169688d3e57ea0dba800322d4130
#
_entry.id   69aa169688d3e57ea0dba800322d4130
#
_cell.length_a   1.000
_cell.length_b   1.000
_cell.length_c   1.000
_cell.angle_alpha   90.00
_cell.angle_beta   90.00
_cell.angle_gamma   90.00
#
_symmetry.space_group_name_H-M   'P 1'
#
loop_
_entity.id
_entity.type
_entity.pdbx_description
1 polymer ?
#
loop_
_entity_poly.entity_id
_entity_poly.type
_entity_poly.pdbx_seq_one_letter_code
_entity_poly.pdbx_strand_id
1 'polypeptide(L)'
;MIDEVEAFIRDNKIEIAALTVYRAFAERADCLVLVFLDKAESYHYVKDCQAIGACIENMLLRATDLGIGACWVGEILNRDGAVKGLLGLSDRYDLMAAVFLGEPGEVPYGVYKKKPEECLLSFD
;
A
#
# COMPACT_ATOMS: atom_id res chain seq x y z
N MET A 1 -9.17 -15.33 4.10
CA MET A 1 -8.45 -14.03 3.93
C MET A 1 -9.15 -13.11 2.95
N ILE A 2 -9.46 -13.52 1.72
CA ILE A 2 -10.23 -12.69 0.77
C ILE A 2 -11.64 -12.43 1.28
N ASP A 3 -12.34 -13.45 1.78
CA ASP A 3 -13.69 -13.33 2.33
C ASP A 3 -13.76 -12.41 3.56
N GLU A 4 -12.70 -12.38 4.36
CA GLU A 4 -12.58 -11.51 5.54
C GLU A 4 -12.36 -10.05 5.13
N VAL A 5 -11.54 -9.80 4.09
CA VAL A 5 -11.34 -8.48 3.51
C VAL A 5 -12.63 -7.99 2.84
N GLU A 6 -13.35 -8.84 2.12
CA GLU A 6 -14.65 -8.50 1.53
C GLU A 6 -15.71 -8.20 2.59
N ALA A 7 -15.79 -9.01 3.65
CA ALA A 7 -16.68 -8.78 4.77
C ALA A 7 -16.36 -7.44 5.44
N PHE A 8 -15.09 -7.16 5.68
CA PHE A 8 -14.60 -5.91 6.22
C PHE A 8 -14.96 -4.69 5.36
N ILE A 9 -14.75 -4.78 4.06
CA ILE A 9 -15.09 -3.73 3.10
C ILE A 9 -16.59 -3.45 3.12
N ARG A 10 -17.42 -4.48 3.11
CA ARG A 10 -18.89 -4.40 3.13
C ARG A 10 -19.40 -3.79 4.43
N ASP A 11 -18.91 -4.23 5.57
CA ASP A 11 -19.40 -3.85 6.88
C ASP A 11 -19.03 -2.42 7.29
N ASN A 12 -17.96 -1.88 6.71
CA ASN A 12 -17.48 -0.52 7.00
C ASN A 12 -17.94 0.55 6.00
N LYS A 13 -18.89 0.25 5.12
CA LYS A 13 -19.49 1.20 4.15
C LYS A 13 -18.43 2.06 3.42
N ILE A 14 -17.37 1.44 2.95
CA ILE A 14 -16.36 2.11 2.13
C ILE A 14 -17.04 2.57 0.84
N GLU A 15 -16.84 3.82 0.42
CA GLU A 15 -17.47 4.38 -0.77
C GLU A 15 -17.32 3.46 -2.00
N ILE A 16 -18.39 3.32 -2.76
CA ILE A 16 -18.53 2.33 -3.84
C ILE A 16 -17.37 2.36 -4.84
N ALA A 17 -16.80 3.54 -5.14
CA ALA A 17 -15.67 3.66 -6.05
C ALA A 17 -14.37 3.05 -5.49
N ALA A 18 -14.07 3.32 -4.21
CA ALA A 18 -12.93 2.72 -3.52
C ALA A 18 -13.12 1.21 -3.37
N LEU A 19 -14.35 0.77 -3.03
CA LEU A 19 -14.74 -0.64 -2.97
C LEU A 19 -14.44 -1.41 -4.26
N THR A 20 -14.78 -0.83 -5.42
CA THR A 20 -14.60 -1.49 -6.72
C THR A 20 -13.12 -1.70 -7.02
N VAL A 21 -12.26 -0.72 -6.72
CA VAL A 21 -10.81 -0.83 -6.93
C VAL A 21 -10.20 -1.86 -5.99
N TYR A 22 -10.50 -1.81 -4.69
CA TYR A 22 -9.99 -2.77 -3.71
C TYR A 22 -10.46 -4.20 -4.01
N ARG A 23 -11.71 -4.37 -4.37
CA ARG A 23 -12.26 -5.66 -4.74
C ARG A 23 -11.55 -6.26 -5.95
N ALA A 24 -11.34 -5.46 -6.99
CA ALA A 24 -10.63 -5.91 -8.18
C ALA A 24 -9.20 -6.37 -7.88
N PHE A 25 -8.49 -5.69 -6.96
CA PHE A 25 -7.17 -6.11 -6.50
C PHE A 25 -7.25 -7.36 -5.62
N ALA A 26 -8.17 -7.40 -4.66
CA ALA A 26 -8.32 -8.53 -3.74
C ALA A 26 -8.72 -9.84 -4.45
N GLU A 27 -9.54 -9.75 -5.50
CA GLU A 27 -9.97 -10.91 -6.29
C GLU A 27 -8.86 -11.47 -7.20
N ARG A 28 -7.86 -10.65 -7.56
CA ARG A 28 -6.80 -11.01 -8.51
C ARG A 28 -5.43 -11.18 -7.88
N ALA A 29 -5.24 -10.67 -6.68
CA ALA A 29 -3.96 -10.77 -5.99
C ALA A 29 -3.82 -12.12 -5.30
N ASP A 30 -2.64 -12.71 -5.43
CA ASP A 30 -2.28 -13.96 -4.75
C ASP A 30 -1.80 -13.70 -3.32
N CYS A 31 -1.29 -12.49 -3.06
CA CYS A 31 -0.75 -12.11 -1.76
C CYS A 31 -1.03 -10.64 -1.44
N LEU A 32 -1.35 -10.38 -0.18
CA LEU A 32 -1.48 -9.05 0.39
C LEU A 32 -0.44 -8.85 1.47
N VAL A 33 0.42 -7.86 1.30
CA VAL A 33 1.38 -7.43 2.31
C VAL A 33 0.88 -6.14 2.96
N LEU A 34 0.62 -6.19 4.25
CA LEU A 34 0.31 -5.00 5.05
C LEU A 34 1.58 -4.53 5.76
N VAL A 35 1.91 -3.27 5.58
CA VAL A 35 3.13 -2.66 6.14
C VAL A 35 2.75 -1.77 7.30
N PHE A 36 3.38 -1.98 8.44
CA PHE A 36 3.15 -1.22 9.66
C PHE A 36 4.43 -0.57 10.17
N LEU A 37 4.29 0.62 10.73
CA LEU A 37 5.30 1.25 11.56
C LEU A 37 5.09 0.84 13.02
N ASP A 38 6.11 0.27 13.64
CA ASP A 38 6.13 0.05 15.08
C ASP A 38 6.59 1.33 15.80
N LYS A 39 5.65 2.05 16.40
CA LYS A 39 5.94 3.32 17.08
C LYS A 39 6.82 3.15 18.31
N ALA A 40 6.82 1.98 18.92
CA ALA A 40 7.66 1.74 20.09
C ALA A 40 9.15 1.60 19.74
N GLU A 41 9.44 1.14 18.51
CA GLU A 41 10.79 1.02 17.98
C GLU A 41 11.20 2.22 17.10
N SER A 42 10.27 3.15 16.88
CA SER A 42 10.49 4.31 16.02
C SER A 42 11.50 5.27 16.65
N TYR A 43 12.56 5.55 15.92
CA TYR A 43 13.56 6.54 16.29
C TYR A 43 13.11 7.97 16.00
N HIS A 44 12.48 8.17 14.84
CA HIS A 44 11.98 9.46 14.39
C HIS A 44 10.90 9.25 13.34
N TYR A 45 9.65 9.51 13.69
CA TYR A 45 8.48 9.17 12.90
C TYR A 45 8.60 9.50 11.40
N VAL A 46 8.97 10.75 11.06
CA VAL A 46 9.08 11.18 9.65
C VAL A 46 10.17 10.42 8.90
N LYS A 47 11.34 10.22 9.52
CA LYS A 47 12.44 9.47 8.89
C LYS A 47 12.08 7.99 8.70
N ASP A 48 11.38 7.43 9.66
CA ASP A 48 10.95 6.03 9.61
C ASP A 48 9.86 5.84 8.56
N CYS A 49 8.93 6.80 8.41
CA CYS A 49 7.98 6.81 7.30
C CYS A 49 8.69 6.86 5.93
N GLN A 50 9.72 7.68 5.79
CA GLN A 50 10.52 7.77 4.55
C GLN A 50 11.26 6.45 4.27
N ALA A 51 11.84 5.83 5.31
CA ALA A 51 12.52 4.54 5.20
C ALA A 51 11.55 3.41 4.79
N ILE A 52 10.35 3.41 5.36
CA ILE A 52 9.28 2.46 4.97
C ILE A 52 8.89 2.66 3.52
N GLY A 53 8.72 3.91 3.07
CA GLY A 53 8.42 4.20 1.66
C GLY A 53 9.49 3.66 0.72
N ALA A 54 10.77 3.86 1.07
CA ALA A 54 11.90 3.30 0.30
C ALA A 54 11.91 1.76 0.31
N CYS A 55 11.57 1.14 1.44
CA CYS A 55 11.44 -0.31 1.54
C CYS A 55 10.33 -0.84 0.64
N ILE A 56 9.17 -0.17 0.62
CA ILE A 56 8.05 -0.55 -0.24
C ILE A 56 8.45 -0.43 -1.72
N GLU A 57 9.12 0.66 -2.11
CA GLU A 57 9.60 0.84 -3.49
C GLU A 57 10.56 -0.28 -3.89
N ASN A 58 11.51 -0.65 -3.02
CA ASN A 58 12.40 -1.78 -3.27
C ASN A 58 11.63 -3.11 -3.42
N MET A 59 10.55 -3.28 -2.67
CA MET A 59 9.66 -4.44 -2.81
C MET A 59 9.00 -4.46 -4.19
N LEU A 60 8.48 -3.32 -4.67
CA LEU A 60 7.85 -3.20 -5.99
C LEU A 60 8.86 -3.47 -7.11
N LEU A 61 10.06 -2.92 -7.01
CA LEU A 61 11.14 -3.15 -7.98
C LEU A 61 11.54 -4.63 -8.01
N ARG A 62 11.67 -5.25 -6.84
CA ARG A 62 12.00 -6.69 -6.75
C ARG A 62 10.88 -7.57 -7.30
N ALA A 63 9.64 -7.24 -7.04
CA ALA A 63 8.49 -7.94 -7.63
C ALA A 63 8.55 -7.89 -9.16
N THR A 64 8.81 -6.72 -9.73
CA THR A 64 8.95 -6.53 -11.18
C THR A 64 10.08 -7.36 -11.75
N ASP A 65 11.25 -7.37 -11.10
CA ASP A 65 12.41 -8.19 -11.50
C ASP A 65 12.10 -9.70 -11.50
N LEU A 66 11.22 -10.13 -10.63
CA LEU A 66 10.74 -11.52 -10.55
C LEU A 66 9.55 -11.83 -11.48
N GLY A 67 9.08 -10.88 -12.27
CA GLY A 67 7.90 -11.03 -13.12
C GLY A 67 6.58 -11.05 -12.36
N ILE A 68 6.57 -10.54 -11.13
CA ILE A 68 5.38 -10.46 -10.27
C ILE A 68 4.75 -9.08 -10.43
N GLY A 69 3.45 -9.04 -10.65
CA GLY A 69 2.65 -7.81 -10.60
C GLY A 69 2.54 -7.30 -9.17
N ALA A 70 2.75 -6.01 -8.97
CA ALA A 70 2.67 -5.39 -7.67
C ALA A 70 1.93 -4.05 -7.73
N CYS A 71 1.12 -3.77 -6.71
CA CYS A 71 0.42 -2.50 -6.58
C CYS A 71 0.45 -2.01 -5.14
N TRP A 72 1.03 -0.83 -4.93
CA TRP A 72 1.00 -0.14 -3.65
C TRP A 72 -0.28 0.70 -3.54
N VAL A 73 -1.08 0.41 -2.53
CA VAL A 73 -2.36 1.08 -2.27
C VAL A 73 -2.28 1.85 -0.96
N GLY A 74 -2.38 3.18 -1.05
CA GLY A 74 -2.36 4.10 0.10
C GLY A 74 -3.73 4.37 0.72
N GLU A 75 -4.82 4.21 -0.02
CA GLU A 75 -6.18 4.50 0.46
C GLU A 75 -6.58 3.70 1.71
N ILE A 76 -5.95 2.56 1.93
CA ILE A 76 -6.19 1.72 3.11
C ILE A 76 -5.84 2.44 4.42
N LEU A 77 -4.99 3.46 4.38
CA LEU A 77 -4.60 4.26 5.54
C LEU A 77 -5.80 4.93 6.20
N ASN A 78 -6.82 5.26 5.43
CA ASN A 78 -8.08 5.83 5.94
C ASN A 78 -8.86 4.84 6.82
N ARG A 79 -8.41 3.59 6.90
CA ARG A 79 -9.04 2.50 7.65
C ARG A 79 -8.10 1.84 8.66
N ASP A 80 -7.03 2.52 9.05
CA ASP A 80 -6.01 2.01 9.98
C ASP A 80 -6.62 1.34 11.22
N GLY A 81 -7.54 2.02 11.92
CA GLY A 81 -8.16 1.48 13.13
C GLY A 81 -8.97 0.20 12.88
N ALA A 82 -9.65 0.11 11.76
CA ALA A 82 -10.46 -1.06 11.42
C ALA A 82 -9.57 -2.25 10.99
N VAL A 83 -8.50 -2.00 10.24
CA VAL A 83 -7.49 -3.03 9.88
C VAL A 83 -6.80 -3.55 11.13
N LYS A 84 -6.38 -2.66 12.03
CA LYS A 84 -5.79 -3.07 13.32
C LYS A 84 -6.75 -3.88 14.17
N GLY A 85 -8.01 -3.48 14.24
CA GLY A 85 -9.06 -4.22 14.95
C GLY A 85 -9.25 -5.64 14.41
N LEU A 86 -9.29 -5.80 13.10
CA LEU A 86 -9.39 -7.10 12.44
C LEU A 86 -8.20 -8.01 12.75
N LEU A 87 -7.00 -7.44 12.82
CA LEU A 87 -5.75 -8.17 13.05
C LEU A 87 -5.41 -8.32 14.54
N GLY A 88 -6.20 -7.73 15.44
CA GLY A 88 -5.90 -7.73 16.88
C GLY A 88 -4.66 -6.92 17.25
N LEU A 89 -4.31 -5.92 16.43
CA LEU A 89 -3.15 -5.05 16.67
C LEU A 89 -3.53 -3.85 17.55
N SER A 90 -2.62 -3.46 18.42
CA SER A 90 -2.78 -2.27 19.26
C SER A 90 -2.41 -0.98 18.52
N ASP A 91 -2.66 0.16 19.16
CA ASP A 91 -2.26 1.48 18.66
C ASP A 91 -0.73 1.72 18.66
N ARG A 92 0.06 0.75 19.08
CA ARG A 92 1.51 0.73 18.89
C ARG A 92 1.89 0.77 17.42
N TYR A 93 1.06 0.18 16.56
CA TYR A 93 1.34 0.04 15.12
C TYR A 93 0.51 1.03 14.32
N ASP A 94 1.14 1.74 13.40
CA ASP A 94 0.46 2.55 12.38
C ASP A 94 0.52 1.85 11.03
N LEU A 95 -0.63 1.70 10.38
CA LEU A 95 -0.69 1.14 9.03
C LEU A 95 -0.08 2.13 8.03
N MET A 96 0.90 1.67 7.26
CA MET A 96 1.64 2.51 6.33
C MET A 96 1.31 2.23 4.86
N ALA A 97 0.96 1.01 4.52
CA ALA A 97 0.60 0.62 3.16
C ALA A 97 -0.07 -0.74 3.10
N ALA A 98 -0.75 -0.98 1.99
CA ALA A 98 -1.05 -2.32 1.49
C ALA A 98 -0.36 -2.50 0.14
N VAL A 99 0.32 -3.62 -0.06
CA VAL A 99 0.92 -4.02 -1.33
C VAL A 99 0.27 -5.32 -1.78
N PHE A 100 -0.41 -5.26 -2.91
CA PHE A 100 -0.98 -6.42 -3.56
C PHE A 100 0.05 -7.01 -4.53
N LEU A 101 0.24 -8.32 -4.46
CA LEU A 101 1.17 -9.07 -5.30
C LEU A 101 0.40 -10.17 -6.02
N GLY A 102 0.69 -10.38 -7.29
CA GLY A 102 0.04 -11.43 -8.07
C GLY A 102 0.58 -11.54 -9.49
N GLU A 103 -0.08 -12.34 -10.30
CA GLU A 103 0.26 -12.45 -11.70
C GLU A 103 -0.04 -11.12 -12.44
N PRO A 104 0.91 -10.57 -13.21
CA PRO A 104 0.68 -9.33 -13.93
C PRO A 104 -0.37 -9.53 -15.04
N GLY A 105 -1.49 -8.81 -14.94
CA GLY A 105 -2.60 -8.91 -15.90
C GLY A 105 -2.47 -7.96 -17.10
N GLU A 106 -1.93 -6.77 -16.87
CA GLU A 106 -1.82 -5.72 -17.88
C GLU A 106 -0.50 -4.94 -17.74
N VAL A 107 0.07 -4.52 -18.85
CA VAL A 107 1.17 -3.57 -18.85
C VAL A 107 0.58 -2.17 -18.63
N PRO A 108 0.95 -1.46 -17.56
CA PRO A 108 0.42 -0.13 -17.31
C PRO A 108 0.82 0.83 -18.43
N TYR A 109 -0.14 1.60 -18.94
CA TYR A 109 0.16 2.70 -19.85
C TYR A 109 1.03 3.73 -19.14
N GLY A 110 1.97 4.32 -19.91
CA GLY A 110 2.85 5.35 -19.37
C GLY A 110 2.06 6.50 -18.74
N VAL A 111 2.29 6.75 -17.46
CA VAL A 111 1.74 7.89 -16.76
C VAL A 111 2.67 9.08 -16.98
N TYR A 112 2.12 10.26 -17.24
CA TYR A 112 2.92 11.48 -17.30
C TYR A 112 3.64 11.67 -15.97
N LYS A 113 4.96 11.73 -16.03
CA LYS A 113 5.81 12.09 -14.90
C LYS A 113 6.54 13.38 -15.25
N LYS A 114 6.69 14.26 -14.28
CA LYS A 114 7.55 15.43 -14.43
C LYS A 114 8.97 14.97 -14.78
N LYS A 115 9.64 15.72 -15.63
CA LYS A 115 11.05 15.48 -15.90
C LYS A 115 11.88 15.80 -14.65
N PRO A 116 13.02 15.15 -14.42
CA PRO A 116 13.88 15.42 -13.27
C PRO A 116 14.22 16.92 -13.13
N GLU A 117 14.46 17.61 -14.24
CA GLU A 117 14.80 19.04 -14.27
C GLU A 117 13.68 19.91 -13.74
N GLU A 118 12.41 19.49 -13.88
CA GLU A 118 11.25 20.22 -13.38
C GLU A 118 11.06 20.05 -11.85
N CYS A 119 11.76 19.08 -11.26
CA CYS A 119 11.69 18.78 -9.84
C CYS A 119 12.87 19.31 -9.04
N LEU A 120 13.92 19.76 -9.72
CA LEU A 120 15.12 20.31 -9.09
C LEU A 120 14.97 21.81 -8.82
N LEU A 121 15.37 22.21 -7.62
CA LEU A 121 15.53 23.61 -7.29
C LEU A 121 16.98 24.01 -7.59
N SER A 122 17.19 25.03 -8.43
CA SER A 122 18.51 25.65 -8.61
C SER A 122 18.66 26.79 -7.61
N PHE A 123 19.78 26.81 -6.91
CA PHE A 123 20.19 27.94 -6.07
C PHE A 123 21.34 28.63 -6.77
N ASP A 124 21.06 29.82 -7.27
CA ASP A 124 22.08 30.71 -7.83
C ASP A 124 22.84 31.47 -6.72
#